data_de3279fef4312b78a17f9423a3c08c4e
#
_entry.id   de3279fef4312b78a17f9423a3c08c4e
#
_cell.length_a   1.000
_cell.length_b   1.000
_cell.length_c   1.000
_cell.angle_alpha   90.00
_cell.angle_beta   90.00
_cell.angle_gamma   90.00
#
_symmetry.space_group_name_H-M   'P 1'
#
loop_
_entity.id
_entity.type
_entity.pdbx_description
1 polymer ?
#
loop_
_entity_poly.entity_id
_entity_poly.type
_entity_poly.pdbx_seq_one_letter_code
_entity_poly.pdbx_strand_id
1 'polypeptide(L)'
;MATKKEDTKIRFRTPLGRARYPHLNKVDTLDEKWKTGLILSPEEAKPLMATCQELGNEVFGSKAKLRMPWKIDEETGDIVLIVKTKFQPRFVDSTASPVLPENVPEIWGGSSLKVAGVVGSYEMSSVNKGVNLQLTSVQLVQVISGGNRGDDDDLGDEGFEPVKDGFVAKSPTSDTNSNKDLGGDNLDDFTDF
;
A
#
# COMPACT_ATOMS: atom_id res chain seq x y z
N MET A 1 -12.12 -30.15 30.03
CA MET A 1 -11.40 -30.27 28.74
C MET A 1 -11.70 -29.03 27.93
N ALA A 2 -10.72 -28.15 27.77
CA ALA A 2 -10.89 -26.97 26.95
C ALA A 2 -10.90 -27.42 25.47
N THR A 3 -12.05 -27.38 24.84
CA THR A 3 -12.20 -27.57 23.41
C THR A 3 -11.39 -26.45 22.72
N LYS A 4 -10.28 -26.83 22.15
CA LYS A 4 -9.49 -25.98 21.24
C LYS A 4 -10.44 -25.63 20.08
N LYS A 5 -11.05 -24.42 20.12
CA LYS A 5 -11.81 -23.91 19.00
C LYS A 5 -10.86 -23.91 17.82
N GLU A 6 -11.14 -24.70 16.80
CA GLU A 6 -10.45 -24.61 15.53
C GLU A 6 -10.59 -23.17 15.07
N ASP A 7 -9.43 -22.50 14.92
CA ASP A 7 -9.35 -21.16 14.34
C ASP A 7 -9.85 -21.25 12.90
N THR A 8 -11.14 -21.06 12.71
CA THR A 8 -11.73 -20.96 11.38
C THR A 8 -11.18 -19.70 10.73
N LYS A 9 -10.14 -19.88 9.94
CA LYS A 9 -9.49 -18.80 9.22
C LYS A 9 -10.39 -18.35 8.06
N ILE A 10 -11.18 -17.31 8.29
CA ILE A 10 -12.03 -16.71 7.27
C ILE A 10 -11.16 -15.86 6.36
N ARG A 11 -10.98 -16.29 5.12
CA ARG A 11 -10.23 -15.52 4.11
C ARG A 11 -11.11 -14.42 3.54
N PHE A 12 -10.52 -13.26 3.32
CA PHE A 12 -11.18 -12.15 2.65
C PHE A 12 -10.35 -11.63 1.49
N ARG A 13 -11.04 -10.96 0.58
CA ARG A 13 -10.46 -10.19 -0.51
C ARG A 13 -11.31 -8.94 -0.69
N THR A 14 -10.67 -7.79 -0.80
CA THR A 14 -11.39 -6.52 -0.98
C THR A 14 -11.62 -6.22 -2.44
N PRO A 15 -12.62 -5.41 -2.77
CA PRO A 15 -12.66 -4.70 -4.03
C PRO A 15 -11.49 -3.71 -4.15
N LEU A 16 -11.42 -2.99 -5.26
CA LEU A 16 -10.44 -1.94 -5.48
C LEU A 16 -10.70 -0.77 -4.53
N GLY A 17 -9.69 -0.38 -3.77
CA GLY A 17 -9.78 0.77 -2.87
C GLY A 17 -8.53 1.62 -2.95
N ARG A 18 -8.60 2.80 -2.35
CA ARG A 18 -7.45 3.73 -2.27
C ARG A 18 -6.69 3.54 -0.97
N ALA A 19 -5.37 3.46 -1.07
CA ALA A 19 -4.50 3.35 0.09
C ALA A 19 -4.50 4.65 0.92
N ARG A 20 -4.60 4.49 2.24
CA ARG A 20 -4.45 5.59 3.19
C ARG A 20 -3.34 5.24 4.18
N TYR A 21 -2.32 6.10 4.27
CA TYR A 21 -1.14 5.90 5.12
C TYR A 21 -0.52 4.50 4.98
N PRO A 22 -0.12 4.09 3.76
CA PRO A 22 0.44 2.76 3.54
C PRO A 22 1.84 2.65 4.14
N HIS A 23 2.07 1.60 4.92
CA HIS A 23 3.36 1.12 5.38
C HIS A 23 3.60 -0.27 4.80
N LEU A 24 3.75 -0.31 3.46
CA LEU A 24 3.86 -1.53 2.67
C LEU A 24 5.27 -1.76 2.10
N ASN A 25 6.10 -0.72 2.05
CA ASN A 25 7.51 -0.82 1.69
C ASN A 25 8.41 -0.98 2.92
N LYS A 26 7.97 -0.43 4.04
CA LYS A 26 8.66 -0.52 5.33
C LYS A 26 7.61 -0.73 6.42
N VAL A 27 8.00 -1.41 7.49
CA VAL A 27 7.16 -1.48 8.69
C VAL A 27 6.97 -0.10 9.30
N ASP A 28 5.82 0.12 9.91
CA ASP A 28 5.61 1.31 10.71
C ASP A 28 6.49 1.26 11.97
N THR A 29 7.19 2.33 12.24
CA THR A 29 8.12 2.44 13.38
C THR A 29 7.44 2.42 14.74
N LEU A 30 6.13 2.68 14.79
CA LEU A 30 5.37 2.73 16.05
C LEU A 30 4.97 1.34 16.57
N ASP A 31 4.57 0.45 15.69
CA ASP A 31 4.05 -0.88 16.07
C ASP A 31 4.76 -2.03 15.36
N GLU A 32 5.79 -1.73 14.59
CA GLU A 32 6.63 -2.68 13.85
C GLU A 32 5.81 -3.64 12.96
N LYS A 33 4.77 -3.10 12.32
CA LYS A 33 3.87 -3.87 11.45
C LYS A 33 3.79 -3.28 10.06
N TRP A 34 3.56 -4.17 9.12
CA TRP A 34 3.11 -3.83 7.78
C TRP A 34 1.64 -3.51 7.86
N LYS A 35 1.21 -2.36 7.38
CA LYS A 35 -0.18 -1.94 7.46
C LYS A 35 -0.57 -0.97 6.36
N THR A 36 -1.85 -0.91 6.10
CA THR A 36 -2.46 0.14 5.28
C THR A 36 -3.91 0.35 5.69
N GLY A 37 -4.39 1.55 5.57
CA GLY A 37 -5.80 1.83 5.46
C GLY A 37 -6.24 1.62 4.01
N LEU A 38 -7.42 1.09 3.79
CA LEU A 38 -8.02 0.97 2.46
C LEU A 38 -9.37 1.67 2.49
N ILE A 39 -9.50 2.72 1.69
CA ILE A 39 -10.73 3.50 1.57
C ILE A 39 -11.64 2.81 0.57
N LEU A 40 -12.83 2.47 1.01
CA LEU A 40 -13.90 1.85 0.23
C LEU A 40 -15.19 2.62 0.43
N SER A 41 -16.09 2.57 -0.55
CA SER A 41 -17.45 3.03 -0.33
C SER A 41 -18.17 2.16 0.72
N PRO A 42 -19.18 2.68 1.42
CA PRO A 42 -19.94 1.90 2.39
C PRO A 42 -20.54 0.62 1.82
N GLU A 43 -20.98 0.64 0.57
CA GLU A 43 -21.56 -0.53 -0.12
C GLU A 43 -20.52 -1.62 -0.37
N GLU A 44 -19.31 -1.23 -0.79
CA GLU A 44 -18.22 -2.16 -1.07
C GLU A 44 -17.63 -2.78 0.21
N ALA A 45 -17.61 -2.01 1.30
CA ALA A 45 -17.11 -2.48 2.60
C ALA A 45 -18.12 -3.39 3.35
N LYS A 46 -19.40 -3.22 3.10
CA LYS A 46 -20.50 -3.88 3.82
C LYS A 46 -20.37 -5.40 3.95
N PRO A 47 -20.04 -6.17 2.90
CA PRO A 47 -19.90 -7.62 3.03
C PRO A 47 -18.81 -8.04 4.01
N LEU A 48 -17.65 -7.36 3.98
CA LEU A 48 -16.53 -7.65 4.86
C LEU A 48 -16.83 -7.21 6.30
N MET A 49 -17.48 -6.07 6.46
CA MET A 49 -17.94 -5.60 7.77
C MET A 49 -18.91 -6.58 8.42
N ALA A 50 -19.86 -7.13 7.65
CA ALA A 50 -20.79 -8.15 8.11
C ALA A 50 -20.04 -9.42 8.57
N THR A 51 -19.10 -9.92 7.78
CA THR A 51 -18.28 -11.07 8.14
C THR A 51 -17.49 -10.85 9.43
N CYS A 52 -16.90 -9.68 9.61
CA CYS A 52 -16.21 -9.32 10.85
C CYS A 52 -17.16 -9.29 12.05
N GLN A 53 -18.37 -8.77 11.86
CA GLN A 53 -19.37 -8.65 12.90
C GLN A 53 -19.92 -10.02 13.32
N GLU A 54 -20.15 -10.90 12.36
CA GLU A 54 -20.57 -12.30 12.59
C GLU A 54 -19.51 -13.05 13.38
N LEU A 55 -18.23 -12.98 12.96
CA LEU A 55 -17.14 -13.61 13.70
C LEU A 55 -17.02 -13.05 15.13
N GLY A 56 -17.12 -11.74 15.30
CA GLY A 56 -17.09 -11.11 16.60
C GLY A 56 -18.23 -11.58 17.52
N ASN A 57 -19.44 -11.68 16.98
CA ASN A 57 -20.61 -12.17 17.72
C ASN A 57 -20.48 -13.66 18.08
N GLU A 58 -19.95 -14.47 17.19
CA GLU A 58 -19.72 -15.89 17.42
C GLU A 58 -18.67 -16.12 18.53
N VAL A 59 -17.57 -15.36 18.51
CA VAL A 59 -16.47 -15.56 19.45
C VAL A 59 -16.75 -14.94 20.82
N PHE A 60 -17.33 -13.74 20.87
CA PHE A 60 -17.47 -12.94 22.08
C PHE A 60 -18.91 -12.73 22.54
N GLY A 61 -19.88 -13.12 21.72
CA GLY A 61 -21.31 -12.89 21.95
C GLY A 61 -21.79 -11.53 21.45
N SER A 62 -23.07 -11.45 21.10
CA SER A 62 -23.69 -10.27 20.46
C SER A 62 -23.77 -9.02 21.35
N LYS A 63 -23.57 -9.13 22.65
CA LYS A 63 -23.58 -8.03 23.62
C LYS A 63 -22.19 -7.47 23.92
N ALA A 64 -21.13 -8.08 23.38
CA ALA A 64 -19.77 -7.65 23.63
C ALA A 64 -19.45 -6.34 22.89
N LYS A 65 -18.82 -5.39 23.58
CA LYS A 65 -18.28 -4.20 22.94
C LYS A 65 -16.94 -4.56 22.28
N LEU A 66 -16.95 -4.64 20.97
CA LEU A 66 -15.81 -5.08 20.18
C LEU A 66 -15.14 -3.91 19.44
N ARG A 67 -13.83 -4.00 19.31
CA ARG A 67 -13.08 -3.12 18.38
C ARG A 67 -13.11 -3.74 16.99
N MET A 68 -13.61 -2.98 16.04
CA MET A 68 -13.69 -3.40 14.64
C MET A 68 -12.52 -2.84 13.83
N PRO A 69 -12.09 -3.54 12.76
CA PRO A 69 -10.93 -3.14 11.96
C PRO A 69 -11.25 -2.09 10.90
N TRP A 70 -12.11 -1.13 11.21
CA TRP A 70 -12.43 -0.01 10.32
C TRP A 70 -12.75 1.26 11.09
N LYS A 71 -12.70 2.35 10.37
CA LYS A 71 -13.18 3.65 10.80
C LYS A 71 -14.07 4.23 9.70
N ILE A 72 -15.01 5.07 10.08
CA ILE A 72 -15.81 5.85 9.14
C ILE A 72 -15.12 7.19 9.00
N ASP A 73 -14.88 7.61 7.77
CA ASP A 73 -14.40 8.95 7.49
C ASP A 73 -15.57 9.93 7.67
N GLU A 74 -15.44 10.87 8.59
CA GLU A 74 -16.52 11.78 8.96
C GLU A 74 -16.84 12.81 7.87
N GLU A 75 -15.87 13.08 6.99
CA GLU A 75 -16.03 14.07 5.91
C GLU A 75 -16.72 13.44 4.68
N THR A 76 -16.31 12.25 4.28
CA THR A 76 -16.79 11.60 3.06
C THR A 76 -17.84 10.52 3.31
N GLY A 77 -17.90 9.98 4.53
CA GLY A 77 -18.71 8.82 4.87
C GLY A 77 -18.13 7.49 4.40
N ASP A 78 -16.96 7.50 3.78
CA ASP A 78 -16.28 6.30 3.33
C ASP A 78 -15.78 5.44 4.49
N ILE A 79 -15.62 4.17 4.22
CA ILE A 79 -15.09 3.22 5.19
C ILE A 79 -13.59 3.05 4.97
N VAL A 80 -12.81 3.29 6.01
CA VAL A 80 -11.37 3.02 6.02
C VAL A 80 -11.12 1.70 6.73
N LEU A 81 -10.90 0.64 5.97
CA LEU A 81 -10.49 -0.66 6.49
C LEU A 81 -9.04 -0.60 6.95
N ILE A 82 -8.75 -1.12 8.12
CA ILE A 82 -7.38 -1.18 8.67
C ILE A 82 -6.90 -2.62 8.59
N VAL A 83 -5.95 -2.86 7.70
CA VAL A 83 -5.30 -4.18 7.55
C VAL A 83 -3.85 -4.10 8.00
N LYS A 84 -3.40 -5.10 8.73
CA LYS A 84 -2.05 -5.13 9.28
C LYS A 84 -1.53 -6.55 9.46
N THR A 85 -0.20 -6.69 9.45
CA THR A 85 0.48 -7.96 9.69
C THR A 85 1.89 -7.72 10.26
N LYS A 86 2.42 -8.71 10.95
CA LYS A 86 3.83 -8.72 11.41
C LYS A 86 4.79 -9.22 10.32
N PHE A 87 4.26 -9.91 9.31
CA PHE A 87 5.05 -10.51 8.25
C PHE A 87 4.96 -9.65 6.99
N GLN A 88 6.02 -9.65 6.20
CA GLN A 88 6.01 -8.98 4.92
C GLN A 88 4.91 -9.56 4.02
N PRO A 89 3.97 -8.72 3.52
CA PRO A 89 2.92 -9.19 2.64
C PRO A 89 3.49 -9.59 1.28
N ARG A 90 2.79 -10.47 0.58
CA ARG A 90 3.09 -10.78 -0.82
C ARG A 90 2.51 -9.71 -1.71
N PHE A 91 3.24 -9.37 -2.76
CA PHE A 91 2.78 -8.42 -3.76
C PHE A 91 2.51 -9.12 -5.08
N VAL A 92 1.46 -8.70 -5.74
CA VAL A 92 1.14 -9.07 -7.12
C VAL A 92 0.82 -7.81 -7.91
N ASP A 93 1.09 -7.83 -9.20
CA ASP A 93 0.76 -6.74 -10.09
C ASP A 93 -0.73 -6.74 -10.52
N SER A 94 -1.11 -5.84 -11.41
CA SER A 94 -2.48 -5.75 -11.92
C SER A 94 -2.93 -7.01 -12.67
N THR A 95 -2.00 -7.80 -13.21
CA THR A 95 -2.25 -9.08 -13.89
C THR A 95 -2.23 -10.29 -12.96
N ALA A 96 -2.11 -10.04 -11.63
CA ALA A 96 -1.96 -11.04 -10.58
C ALA A 96 -0.64 -11.85 -10.67
N SER A 97 0.37 -11.32 -11.35
CA SER A 97 1.71 -11.89 -11.38
C SER A 97 2.50 -11.51 -10.13
N PRO A 98 3.28 -12.42 -9.53
CA PRO A 98 4.06 -12.12 -8.33
C PRO A 98 5.10 -11.04 -8.57
N VAL A 99 5.20 -10.09 -7.64
CA VAL A 99 6.24 -9.06 -7.61
C VAL A 99 7.18 -9.35 -6.45
N LEU A 100 8.47 -9.44 -6.76
CA LEU A 100 9.49 -9.64 -5.73
C LEU A 100 9.57 -8.39 -4.83
N PRO A 101 9.85 -8.54 -3.53
CA PRO A 101 9.89 -7.42 -2.60
C PRO A 101 10.83 -6.29 -3.02
N GLU A 102 11.97 -6.62 -3.62
CA GLU A 102 12.94 -5.66 -4.15
C GLU A 102 12.44 -4.86 -5.36
N ASN A 103 11.43 -5.38 -6.07
CA ASN A 103 10.84 -4.76 -7.25
C ASN A 103 9.52 -4.04 -6.95
N VAL A 104 9.09 -4.03 -5.68
CA VAL A 104 7.88 -3.31 -5.28
C VAL A 104 8.19 -1.81 -5.29
N PRO A 105 7.47 -1.01 -6.10
CA PRO A 105 7.65 0.42 -6.10
C PRO A 105 7.26 1.03 -4.75
N GLU A 106 7.72 2.23 -4.46
CA GLU A 106 7.24 2.96 -3.28
C GLU A 106 5.73 3.22 -3.41
N ILE A 107 4.98 2.77 -2.41
CA ILE A 107 3.53 2.87 -2.38
C ILE A 107 3.14 4.02 -1.48
N TRP A 108 2.52 5.03 -2.06
CA TRP A 108 2.06 6.22 -1.34
C TRP A 108 0.54 6.23 -1.18
N GLY A 109 0.05 7.11 -0.30
CA GLY A 109 -1.38 7.34 -0.14
C GLY A 109 -2.03 7.75 -1.46
N GLY A 110 -3.24 7.26 -1.70
CA GLY A 110 -3.96 7.45 -2.96
C GLY A 110 -3.76 6.32 -3.98
N SER A 111 -2.73 5.48 -3.82
CA SER A 111 -2.54 4.30 -4.69
C SER A 111 -3.77 3.39 -4.67
N SER A 112 -4.14 2.88 -5.84
CA SER A 112 -5.27 1.95 -5.99
C SER A 112 -4.81 0.52 -5.80
N LEU A 113 -5.31 -0.12 -4.76
CA LEU A 113 -4.90 -1.45 -4.30
C LEU A 113 -6.10 -2.35 -4.08
N LYS A 114 -5.87 -3.67 -4.18
CA LYS A 114 -6.75 -4.68 -3.56
C LYS A 114 -5.94 -5.42 -2.50
N VAL A 115 -6.57 -5.74 -1.39
CA VAL A 115 -5.91 -6.49 -0.32
C VAL A 115 -6.62 -7.80 -0.05
N ALA A 116 -5.85 -8.81 0.29
CA ALA A 116 -6.34 -10.10 0.70
C ALA A 116 -5.71 -10.53 2.02
N GLY A 117 -6.44 -11.29 2.79
CA GLY A 117 -5.97 -11.71 4.09
C GLY A 117 -6.93 -12.63 4.82
N VAL A 118 -6.83 -12.62 6.12
CA VAL A 118 -7.62 -13.45 7.02
C VAL A 118 -8.27 -12.58 8.08
N VAL A 119 -9.56 -12.80 8.31
CA VAL A 119 -10.30 -12.22 9.44
C VAL A 119 -9.96 -13.03 10.68
N GLY A 120 -9.48 -12.36 11.71
CA GLY A 120 -9.14 -12.96 12.98
C GLY A 120 -9.81 -12.25 14.15
N SER A 121 -9.86 -12.91 15.28
CA SER A 121 -10.29 -12.32 16.54
C SER A 121 -9.12 -12.21 17.50
N TYR A 122 -9.16 -11.26 18.42
CA TYR A 122 -8.17 -11.10 19.46
C TYR A 122 -8.80 -10.68 20.78
N GLU A 123 -8.23 -11.13 21.86
CA GLU A 123 -8.59 -10.72 23.21
C GLU A 123 -7.30 -10.48 24.01
N MET A 124 -7.03 -9.24 24.32
CA MET A 124 -5.89 -8.85 25.18
C MET A 124 -6.33 -8.57 26.61
N SER A 125 -7.58 -8.15 26.79
CA SER A 125 -8.21 -7.93 28.08
C SER A 125 -9.74 -7.91 27.91
N SER A 126 -10.46 -7.91 29.01
CA SER A 126 -11.95 -7.84 29.01
C SER A 126 -12.48 -6.61 28.25
N VAL A 127 -11.70 -5.53 28.20
CA VAL A 127 -12.06 -4.27 27.53
C VAL A 127 -11.35 -4.05 26.19
N ASN A 128 -10.31 -4.82 25.91
CA ASN A 128 -9.53 -4.72 24.66
C ASN A 128 -9.60 -6.03 23.89
N LYS A 129 -10.71 -6.23 23.25
CA LYS A 129 -11.00 -7.39 22.39
C LYS A 129 -11.73 -6.94 21.13
N GLY A 130 -11.62 -7.72 20.10
CA GLY A 130 -12.24 -7.39 18.82
C GLY A 130 -11.83 -8.29 17.68
N VAL A 131 -12.08 -7.79 16.49
CA VAL A 131 -11.75 -8.42 15.22
C VAL A 131 -10.63 -7.66 14.54
N ASN A 132 -9.75 -8.36 13.85
CA ASN A 132 -8.70 -7.79 13.06
C ASN A 132 -8.68 -8.36 11.64
N LEU A 133 -8.12 -7.60 10.71
CA LEU A 133 -7.84 -8.02 9.35
C LEU A 133 -6.33 -8.23 9.21
N GLN A 134 -5.92 -9.49 9.11
CA GLN A 134 -4.53 -9.86 8.92
C GLN A 134 -4.21 -9.82 7.44
N LEU A 135 -3.32 -8.93 7.03
CA LEU A 135 -2.86 -8.78 5.65
C LEU A 135 -1.98 -9.97 5.26
N THR A 136 -2.24 -10.57 4.10
CA THR A 136 -1.39 -11.61 3.51
C THR A 136 -0.83 -11.22 2.17
N SER A 137 -1.62 -10.55 1.34
CA SER A 137 -1.18 -10.12 0.00
C SER A 137 -1.85 -8.82 -0.43
N VAL A 138 -1.16 -8.11 -1.30
CA VAL A 138 -1.57 -6.83 -1.89
C VAL A 138 -1.46 -6.94 -3.40
N GLN A 139 -2.53 -6.59 -4.11
CA GLN A 139 -2.51 -6.40 -5.56
C GLN A 139 -2.34 -4.91 -5.85
N LEU A 140 -1.27 -4.59 -6.57
CA LEU A 140 -0.96 -3.24 -7.03
C LEU A 140 -1.68 -3.02 -8.36
N VAL A 141 -2.64 -2.10 -8.38
CA VAL A 141 -3.39 -1.79 -9.60
C VAL A 141 -2.89 -0.49 -10.21
N GLN A 142 -2.84 0.58 -9.42
CA GLN A 142 -2.24 1.84 -9.78
C GLN A 142 -1.42 2.34 -8.60
N VAL A 143 -0.13 2.55 -8.81
CA VAL A 143 0.78 2.97 -7.75
C VAL A 143 1.12 4.43 -7.92
N ILE A 144 0.88 5.21 -6.87
CA ILE A 144 1.40 6.56 -6.74
C ILE A 144 2.69 6.45 -5.93
N SER A 145 3.79 6.93 -6.49
CA SER A 145 5.10 6.98 -5.83
C SER A 145 5.64 8.39 -5.80
N GLY A 146 6.37 8.77 -4.77
CA GLY A 146 6.81 10.14 -4.54
C GLY A 146 7.81 10.71 -5.56
N GLY A 147 8.27 9.90 -6.52
CA GLY A 147 9.16 10.34 -7.62
C GLY A 147 8.45 10.45 -8.96
N ASN A 148 7.25 9.96 -9.07
CA ASN A 148 6.47 10.00 -10.31
C ASN A 148 5.12 10.64 -10.01
N ARG A 149 5.06 11.93 -9.93
CA ARG A 149 3.87 12.63 -10.39
C ARG A 149 3.85 12.33 -11.88
N GLY A 150 3.06 11.33 -12.25
CA GLY A 150 2.92 10.90 -13.62
C GLY A 150 2.68 12.11 -14.50
N ASP A 151 3.27 12.09 -15.67
CA ASP A 151 2.81 12.82 -16.82
C ASP A 151 1.33 12.47 -17.11
N ASP A 152 0.46 12.89 -16.25
CA ASP A 152 -0.93 13.09 -16.55
C ASP A 152 -1.23 14.54 -16.24
N ASP A 153 -1.20 15.29 -17.27
CA ASP A 153 -1.78 16.52 -17.68
C ASP A 153 -3.05 16.97 -16.94
N ASP A 154 -3.09 16.93 -15.64
CA ASP A 154 -4.21 17.54 -14.92
C ASP A 154 -3.79 18.50 -13.80
N LEU A 155 -2.56 19.03 -13.88
CA LEU A 155 -2.20 20.23 -13.14
C LEU A 155 -2.62 21.51 -13.88
N GLY A 156 -3.20 21.37 -15.06
CA GLY A 156 -3.70 22.50 -15.85
C GLY A 156 -4.93 23.18 -15.27
N ASP A 157 -5.63 22.55 -14.35
CA ASP A 157 -6.87 23.08 -13.78
C ASP A 157 -6.73 23.70 -12.39
N GLU A 158 -5.53 23.70 -11.81
CA GLU A 158 -5.29 24.41 -10.53
C GLU A 158 -4.90 25.89 -10.71
N GLY A 159 -4.92 26.38 -11.93
CA GLY A 159 -4.75 27.80 -12.20
C GLY A 159 -3.32 28.35 -11.95
N PHE A 160 -2.33 27.47 -11.87
CA PHE A 160 -0.94 27.90 -11.77
C PHE A 160 -0.38 28.30 -13.16
N GLU A 161 0.04 29.54 -13.30
CA GLU A 161 0.73 30.00 -14.49
C GLU A 161 2.25 29.84 -14.35
N PRO A 162 2.96 29.51 -15.46
CA PRO A 162 4.41 29.44 -15.45
C PRO A 162 5.05 30.80 -15.04
N VAL A 163 5.87 30.78 -14.01
CA VAL A 163 6.60 31.95 -13.55
C VAL A 163 7.96 31.97 -14.25
N LYS A 164 8.26 33.07 -14.98
CA LYS A 164 9.59 33.29 -15.56
C LYS A 164 10.60 33.38 -14.42
N ASP A 165 11.76 32.73 -14.61
CA ASP A 165 12.88 32.70 -13.65
C ASP A 165 12.58 31.93 -12.33
N GLY A 166 11.56 31.05 -12.31
CA GLY A 166 11.26 30.14 -11.21
C GLY A 166 12.16 28.89 -11.19
N PHE A 167 12.09 28.16 -10.10
CA PHE A 167 12.78 26.86 -9.97
C PHE A 167 12.25 25.87 -11.01
N VAL A 168 13.16 25.30 -11.81
CA VAL A 168 12.87 24.21 -12.74
C VAL A 168 13.59 22.97 -12.24
N ALA A 169 12.83 21.91 -11.89
CA ALA A 169 13.41 20.62 -11.54
C ALA A 169 14.09 20.02 -12.78
N LYS A 170 15.38 19.64 -12.63
CA LYS A 170 16.07 18.89 -13.68
C LYS A 170 15.45 17.50 -13.75
N SER A 171 14.91 17.15 -14.89
CA SER A 171 14.54 15.76 -15.18
C SER A 171 15.79 14.90 -15.06
N PRO A 172 15.73 13.70 -14.46
CA PRO A 172 16.84 12.78 -14.50
C PRO A 172 17.09 12.39 -15.97
N THR A 173 18.15 12.95 -16.55
CA THR A 173 18.63 12.49 -17.85
C THR A 173 19.03 11.04 -17.72
N SER A 174 18.35 10.18 -18.46
CA SER A 174 18.82 8.85 -18.75
C SER A 174 20.16 8.98 -19.50
N ASP A 175 21.26 8.82 -18.80
CA ASP A 175 22.57 8.66 -19.41
C ASP A 175 22.59 7.34 -20.19
N THR A 176 22.13 7.41 -21.43
CA THR A 176 22.43 6.41 -22.43
C THR A 176 23.86 6.64 -22.86
N ASN A 177 24.75 5.90 -22.25
CA ASN A 177 26.14 5.80 -22.64
C ASN A 177 26.21 5.21 -24.05
N SER A 178 26.32 6.05 -25.05
CA SER A 178 26.71 5.66 -26.39
C SER A 178 28.23 5.82 -26.53
N ASN A 179 28.89 4.72 -26.29
CA ASN A 179 30.26 4.51 -26.66
C ASN A 179 30.33 4.34 -28.18
N LYS A 180 30.98 5.25 -28.86
CA LYS A 180 31.56 5.15 -30.20
C LYS A 180 32.41 6.39 -30.42
N ASP A 181 33.60 6.37 -30.85
CA ASP A 181 34.42 5.54 -31.70
C ASP A 181 35.81 6.18 -31.72
N LEU A 182 36.82 5.40 -31.58
CA LEU A 182 37.88 5.15 -32.49
C LEU A 182 38.30 6.32 -33.41
N GLY A 183 39.55 6.62 -33.34
CA GLY A 183 40.26 6.97 -34.53
C GLY A 183 41.20 8.15 -34.41
N GLY A 184 42.46 7.86 -34.59
CA GLY A 184 43.32 8.84 -35.16
C GLY A 184 44.63 9.06 -34.42
N ASP A 185 45.57 8.22 -34.80
CA ASP A 185 46.97 8.53 -34.91
C ASP A 185 47.36 10.00 -34.91
N ASN A 186 48.36 10.35 -34.10
CA ASN A 186 49.58 10.88 -34.67
C ASN A 186 50.69 10.88 -33.64
N LEU A 187 51.68 10.09 -33.97
CA LEU A 187 53.08 10.26 -33.64
C LEU A 187 53.52 11.71 -34.00
N ASP A 188 54.34 12.24 -33.15
CA ASP A 188 55.58 12.93 -33.46
C ASP A 188 56.03 13.56 -32.14
N ASP A 189 57.04 12.96 -31.57
CA ASP A 189 58.43 13.35 -31.71
C ASP A 189 58.68 14.74 -31.13
N PHE A 190 59.37 14.81 -30.05
CA PHE A 190 60.58 15.62 -29.93
C PHE A 190 61.30 15.34 -28.60
N THR A 191 62.43 14.72 -28.80
CA THR A 191 63.66 14.77 -28.01
C THR A 191 63.95 16.17 -27.45
N ASP A 192 64.63 16.13 -26.34
CA ASP A 192 65.82 16.89 -25.96
C ASP A 192 65.76 17.67 -24.65
N PHE A 193 66.76 17.33 -23.93
CA PHE A 193 67.44 17.86 -22.76
C PHE A 193 66.96 17.45 -21.40
#